data_9e0f216b4177d1e29d5f6b55304c492e
#
_entry.id   9e0f216b4177d1e29d5f6b55304c492e
#
_cell.length_a   1.000
_cell.length_b   1.000
_cell.length_c   1.000
_cell.angle_alpha   90.00
_cell.angle_beta   90.00
_cell.angle_gamma   90.00
#
_symmetry.space_group_name_H-M   'P 1'
#
loop_
_entity.id
_entity.type
_entity.pdbx_description
1 polymer ?
#
loop_
_entity_poly.entity_id
_entity_poly.type
_entity_poly.pdbx_seq_one_letter_code
_entity_poly.pdbx_strand_id
1 'polypeptide(L)'
;MKGICRTVINAVHQSKCDNMEVRDTMRIAAMVFMLIILVGLFINTERQIYKWLAMIFQGLNRPVSGMVFGLLVLTILAVFVVSRIPGMGAYGTLFLIDHYALGFLSYVVIITNAVSLLLFALRLTHLIQFPVSRSVRLVSAALSMLLAVGLTVFGAVHAANIQIRRYHVRLGQEQAGMETIRLVLLSDIHLGYVIEEKHLAKIVSAVNALKPDIICIAGDIFDGDITSLANPGKLMGLFGKMESEYGVYACLGNHDAGDGYQQMLDFLDGAGVRVLMDEAVVIDRSFVLAGRRDSSPIGAHGDTRRKLEVLPDAGPLPVIVLDHQPGNLDEYGSETDLILCGHTHQGQMFPFNLITNAVFDVDYGYYRANATAPQVIVTSGAGTWGPPLRVVTDNEIAEIDLLVPHLESEQE
;
A
#
# COMPACT_ATOMS: atom_id res chain seq x y z
N MET A 1 15.38 45.24 21.54
CA MET A 1 15.34 44.25 20.44
C MET A 1 15.27 42.79 20.92
N LYS A 2 16.04 42.33 21.91
CA LYS A 2 16.00 40.92 22.37
C LYS A 2 14.66 40.46 22.99
N GLY A 3 13.87 41.35 23.59
CA GLY A 3 12.56 41.03 24.19
C GLY A 3 11.46 40.76 23.18
N ILE A 4 11.41 41.56 22.10
CA ILE A 4 10.38 41.42 21.02
C ILE A 4 10.59 40.11 20.23
N CYS A 5 11.84 39.75 19.96
CA CYS A 5 12.17 38.51 19.23
C CYS A 5 11.72 37.26 20.03
N ARG A 6 11.87 37.27 21.36
CA ARG A 6 11.46 36.16 22.23
C ARG A 6 9.95 35.99 22.32
N THR A 7 9.20 37.13 22.32
CA THR A 7 7.72 37.11 22.35
C THR A 7 7.16 36.59 21.02
N VAL A 8 7.74 36.98 19.88
CA VAL A 8 7.32 36.50 18.56
C VAL A 8 7.61 35.00 18.38
N ILE A 9 8.78 34.52 18.81
CA ILE A 9 9.14 33.09 18.75
C ILE A 9 8.18 32.26 19.62
N ASN A 10 7.87 32.73 20.83
CA ASN A 10 6.93 32.04 21.70
C ASN A 10 5.48 32.05 21.13
N ALA A 11 5.04 33.13 20.51
CA ALA A 11 3.72 33.19 19.88
C ALA A 11 3.60 32.28 18.66
N VAL A 12 4.67 32.17 17.85
CA VAL A 12 4.73 31.22 16.70
C VAL A 12 4.77 29.76 17.20
N HIS A 13 5.51 29.51 18.28
CA HIS A 13 5.59 28.16 18.87
C HIS A 13 4.25 27.74 19.49
N GLN A 14 3.57 28.67 20.20
CA GLN A 14 2.24 28.47 20.76
C GLN A 14 1.21 28.18 19.67
N SER A 15 1.19 28.99 18.59
CA SER A 15 0.30 28.79 17.43
C SER A 15 0.53 27.46 16.72
N LYS A 16 1.77 26.96 16.62
CA LYS A 16 2.06 25.61 16.09
C LYS A 16 1.57 24.50 17.01
N CYS A 17 1.73 24.64 18.33
CA CYS A 17 1.23 23.69 19.32
C CYS A 17 -0.31 23.64 19.31
N ASP A 18 -0.98 24.81 19.29
CA ASP A 18 -2.45 24.89 19.25
C ASP A 18 -3.02 24.25 17.97
N ASN A 19 -2.37 24.48 16.82
CA ASN A 19 -2.75 23.86 15.55
C ASN A 19 -2.52 22.33 15.54
N MET A 20 -1.48 21.84 16.21
CA MET A 20 -1.20 20.41 16.32
C MET A 20 -2.24 19.71 17.21
N GLU A 21 -2.60 20.30 18.36
CA GLU A 21 -3.63 19.78 19.27
C GLU A 21 -5.02 19.74 18.62
N VAL A 22 -5.37 20.77 17.83
CA VAL A 22 -6.61 20.80 17.04
C VAL A 22 -6.62 19.71 15.97
N ARG A 23 -5.51 19.51 15.25
CA ARG A 23 -5.39 18.43 14.25
C ARG A 23 -5.53 17.04 14.87
N ASP A 24 -4.88 16.79 16.00
CA ASP A 24 -4.96 15.50 16.68
C ASP A 24 -6.37 15.25 17.23
N THR A 25 -7.03 16.26 17.78
CA THR A 25 -8.43 16.17 18.21
C THR A 25 -9.35 15.85 17.03
N MET A 26 -9.16 16.49 15.86
CA MET A 26 -9.94 16.19 14.65
C MET A 26 -9.68 14.78 14.13
N ARG A 27 -8.44 14.30 14.16
CA ARG A 27 -8.08 12.90 13.78
C ARG A 27 -8.76 11.89 14.69
N ILE A 28 -8.72 12.10 16.01
CA ILE A 28 -9.39 11.23 16.99
C ILE A 28 -10.90 11.22 16.74
N ALA A 29 -11.51 12.39 16.55
CA ALA A 29 -12.93 12.50 16.26
C ALA A 29 -13.33 11.77 14.97
N ALA A 30 -12.53 11.91 13.91
CA ALA A 30 -12.74 11.19 12.65
C ALA A 30 -12.61 9.68 12.81
N MET A 31 -11.61 9.20 13.57
CA MET A 31 -11.44 7.78 13.89
C MET A 31 -12.62 7.22 14.68
N VAL A 32 -13.09 7.92 15.70
CA VAL A 32 -14.27 7.51 16.49
C VAL A 32 -15.52 7.48 15.61
N PHE A 33 -15.73 8.50 14.77
CA PHE A 33 -16.85 8.54 13.83
C PHE A 33 -16.82 7.37 12.84
N MET A 34 -15.65 7.08 12.26
CA MET A 34 -15.46 5.95 11.36
C MET A 34 -15.73 4.62 12.05
N LEU A 35 -15.29 4.46 13.31
CA LEU A 35 -15.57 3.26 14.11
C LEU A 35 -17.08 3.08 14.35
N ILE A 36 -17.80 4.14 14.66
CA ILE A 36 -19.27 4.11 14.85
C ILE A 36 -19.95 3.66 13.56
N ILE A 37 -19.54 4.20 12.40
CA ILE A 37 -20.07 3.77 11.09
C ILE A 37 -19.79 2.29 10.88
N LEU A 38 -18.56 1.85 11.08
CA LEU A 38 -18.16 0.45 10.89
C LEU A 38 -18.98 -0.50 11.76
N VAL A 39 -19.13 -0.21 13.04
CA VAL A 39 -19.97 -0.98 13.96
C VAL A 39 -21.43 -1.00 13.48
N GLY A 40 -21.96 0.13 13.02
CA GLY A 40 -23.31 0.22 12.45
C GLY A 40 -23.49 -0.68 11.21
N LEU A 41 -22.49 -0.72 10.32
CA LEU A 41 -22.48 -1.58 9.14
C LEU A 41 -22.48 -3.07 9.55
N PHE A 42 -21.66 -3.47 10.52
CA PHE A 42 -21.64 -4.83 11.03
C PHE A 42 -22.96 -5.23 11.68
N ILE A 43 -23.57 -4.38 12.50
CA ILE A 43 -24.88 -4.63 13.13
C ILE A 43 -25.97 -4.79 12.07
N ASN A 44 -25.98 -3.93 11.02
CA ASN A 44 -26.96 -4.08 9.95
C ASN A 44 -26.74 -5.37 9.16
N THR A 45 -25.49 -5.73 8.87
CA THR A 45 -25.13 -6.99 8.20
C THR A 45 -25.66 -8.19 8.99
N GLU A 46 -25.41 -8.26 10.32
CA GLU A 46 -25.95 -9.29 11.21
C GLU A 46 -27.48 -9.37 11.09
N ARG A 47 -28.16 -8.22 11.20
CA ARG A 47 -29.62 -8.17 11.11
C ARG A 47 -30.16 -8.69 9.78
N GLN A 48 -29.48 -8.43 8.65
CA GLN A 48 -29.90 -8.93 7.36
C GLN A 48 -29.63 -10.44 7.23
N ILE A 49 -28.45 -10.91 7.64
CA ILE A 49 -28.10 -12.34 7.64
C ILE A 49 -29.10 -13.11 8.50
N TYR A 50 -29.41 -12.62 9.72
CA TYR A 50 -30.45 -13.23 10.56
C TYR A 50 -31.79 -13.35 9.83
N LYS A 51 -32.27 -12.26 9.20
CA LYS A 51 -33.53 -12.27 8.46
C LYS A 51 -33.53 -13.28 7.31
N TRP A 52 -32.39 -13.47 6.64
CA TRP A 52 -32.23 -14.44 5.56
C TRP A 52 -32.25 -15.88 6.10
N LEU A 53 -31.47 -16.14 7.14
CA LEU A 53 -31.44 -17.47 7.76
C LEU A 53 -32.76 -17.85 8.41
N ALA A 54 -33.45 -16.94 9.09
CA ALA A 54 -34.75 -17.17 9.69
C ALA A 54 -35.88 -17.51 8.67
N MET A 55 -35.68 -17.17 7.39
CA MET A 55 -36.61 -17.63 6.33
C MET A 55 -36.37 -19.08 5.92
N ILE A 56 -35.21 -19.63 6.19
CA ILE A 56 -34.80 -21.00 5.84
C ILE A 56 -34.98 -21.91 7.05
N PHE A 57 -34.48 -21.44 8.20
CA PHE A 57 -34.48 -22.21 9.46
C PHE A 57 -35.57 -21.70 10.41
N GLN A 58 -36.63 -22.51 10.60
CA GLN A 58 -37.69 -22.18 11.54
C GLN A 58 -37.17 -22.29 13.00
N GLY A 59 -37.52 -21.30 13.84
CA GLY A 59 -37.10 -21.27 15.22
C GLY A 59 -35.69 -20.72 15.51
N LEU A 60 -35.01 -20.15 14.49
CA LEU A 60 -33.72 -19.49 14.68
C LEU A 60 -33.84 -18.35 15.71
N ASN A 61 -33.09 -18.45 16.80
CA ASN A 61 -33.07 -17.44 17.87
C ASN A 61 -32.14 -16.30 17.49
N ARG A 62 -32.65 -15.05 17.43
CA ARG A 62 -31.89 -13.88 17.03
C ARG A 62 -30.69 -13.58 17.93
N PRO A 63 -30.77 -13.57 19.26
CA PRO A 63 -29.60 -13.41 20.13
C PRO A 63 -28.51 -14.44 19.86
N VAL A 64 -28.88 -15.72 19.64
CA VAL A 64 -27.91 -16.77 19.30
C VAL A 64 -27.25 -16.52 17.94
N SER A 65 -28.03 -16.14 16.91
CA SER A 65 -27.50 -15.78 15.60
C SER A 65 -26.52 -14.61 15.69
N GLY A 66 -26.86 -13.57 16.44
CA GLY A 66 -25.99 -12.40 16.66
C GLY A 66 -24.71 -12.78 17.40
N MET A 67 -24.81 -13.65 18.41
CA MET A 67 -23.64 -14.15 19.13
C MET A 67 -22.71 -14.96 18.21
N VAL A 68 -23.27 -15.87 17.41
CA VAL A 68 -22.46 -16.68 16.45
C VAL A 68 -21.79 -15.80 15.42
N PHE A 69 -22.50 -14.83 14.84
CA PHE A 69 -21.92 -13.89 13.89
C PHE A 69 -20.81 -13.04 14.54
N GLY A 70 -21.06 -12.52 15.75
CA GLY A 70 -20.07 -11.75 16.49
C GLY A 70 -18.82 -12.56 16.82
N LEU A 71 -18.97 -13.81 17.26
CA LEU A 71 -17.85 -14.72 17.51
C LEU A 71 -17.06 -15.01 16.22
N LEU A 72 -17.72 -15.22 15.09
CA LEU A 72 -17.06 -15.43 13.80
C LEU A 72 -16.22 -14.21 13.42
N VAL A 73 -16.79 -13.02 13.48
CA VAL A 73 -16.07 -11.77 13.19
C VAL A 73 -14.88 -11.58 14.12
N LEU A 74 -15.10 -11.76 15.43
CA LEU A 74 -14.02 -11.64 16.43
C LEU A 74 -12.92 -12.67 16.21
N THR A 75 -13.26 -13.90 15.81
CA THR A 75 -12.27 -14.94 15.50
C THR A 75 -11.43 -14.54 14.30
N ILE A 76 -12.04 -14.10 13.20
CA ILE A 76 -11.32 -13.62 12.02
C ILE A 76 -10.37 -12.45 12.39
N LEU A 77 -10.88 -11.45 13.11
CA LEU A 77 -10.05 -10.32 13.53
C LEU A 77 -8.93 -10.73 14.50
N ALA A 78 -9.20 -11.66 15.41
CA ALA A 78 -8.20 -12.16 16.36
C ALA A 78 -7.10 -12.95 15.64
N VAL A 79 -7.46 -13.83 14.71
CA VAL A 79 -6.47 -14.59 13.90
C VAL A 79 -5.63 -13.64 13.05
N PHE A 80 -6.25 -12.63 12.44
CA PHE A 80 -5.52 -11.60 11.70
C PHE A 80 -4.51 -10.85 12.58
N VAL A 81 -4.90 -10.47 13.81
CA VAL A 81 -3.97 -9.82 14.76
C VAL A 81 -2.87 -10.78 15.20
N VAL A 82 -3.20 -12.03 15.51
CA VAL A 82 -2.23 -13.06 15.92
C VAL A 82 -1.23 -13.36 14.79
N SER A 83 -1.64 -13.27 13.53
CA SER A 83 -0.73 -13.46 12.39
C SER A 83 0.40 -12.42 12.33
N ARG A 84 0.28 -11.32 13.09
CA ARG A 84 1.31 -10.27 13.20
C ARG A 84 2.31 -10.51 14.34
N ILE A 85 2.13 -11.59 15.13
CA ILE A 85 3.02 -11.94 16.23
C ILE A 85 4.23 -12.71 15.66
N PRO A 86 5.47 -12.26 15.92
CA PRO A 86 6.68 -12.93 15.45
C PRO A 86 6.74 -14.41 15.88
N GLY A 87 7.27 -15.26 15.02
CA GLY A 87 7.47 -16.68 15.30
C GLY A 87 6.26 -17.59 15.05
N MET A 88 5.16 -17.07 14.51
CA MET A 88 3.95 -17.85 14.22
C MET A 88 3.98 -18.56 12.83
N GLY A 89 5.13 -18.66 12.18
CA GLY A 89 5.30 -19.23 10.83
C GLY A 89 4.71 -20.61 10.62
N ALA A 90 4.68 -21.47 11.65
CA ALA A 90 4.05 -22.80 11.60
C ALA A 90 2.54 -22.78 11.26
N TYR A 91 1.87 -21.66 11.43
CA TYR A 91 0.43 -21.47 11.21
C TYR A 91 0.10 -20.77 9.88
N GLY A 92 1.07 -20.59 8.97
CA GLY A 92 0.93 -19.84 7.73
C GLY A 92 -0.31 -20.20 6.90
N THR A 93 -0.63 -21.50 6.76
CA THR A 93 -1.86 -21.94 6.05
C THR A 93 -3.14 -21.43 6.73
N LEU A 94 -3.20 -21.42 8.08
CA LEU A 94 -4.35 -20.89 8.81
C LEU A 94 -4.48 -19.38 8.55
N PHE A 95 -3.38 -18.66 8.63
CA PHE A 95 -3.36 -17.22 8.38
C PHE A 95 -3.74 -16.87 6.94
N LEU A 96 -3.29 -17.63 5.96
CA LEU A 96 -3.71 -17.46 4.57
C LEU A 96 -5.23 -17.65 4.40
N ILE A 97 -5.81 -18.69 5.02
CA ILE A 97 -7.27 -18.91 4.99
C ILE A 97 -8.00 -17.74 5.64
N ASP A 98 -7.49 -17.25 6.77
CA ASP A 98 -8.07 -16.12 7.50
C ASP A 98 -8.05 -14.83 6.68
N HIS A 99 -6.96 -14.54 5.98
CA HIS A 99 -6.85 -13.37 5.10
C HIS A 99 -7.88 -13.42 3.95
N TYR A 100 -8.13 -14.59 3.36
CA TYR A 100 -9.24 -14.76 2.41
C TYR A 100 -10.60 -14.60 3.07
N ALA A 101 -10.78 -15.12 4.29
CA ALA A 101 -12.03 -14.96 5.05
C ALA A 101 -12.30 -13.50 5.41
N LEU A 102 -11.26 -12.74 5.75
CA LEU A 102 -11.34 -11.29 6.00
C LEU A 102 -11.79 -10.53 4.75
N GLY A 103 -11.21 -10.84 3.60
CA GLY A 103 -11.60 -10.25 2.31
C GLY A 103 -13.05 -10.59 1.93
N PHE A 104 -13.46 -11.84 2.08
CA PHE A 104 -14.84 -12.28 1.86
C PHE A 104 -15.82 -11.56 2.82
N LEU A 105 -15.51 -11.51 4.11
CA LEU A 105 -16.30 -10.80 5.11
C LEU A 105 -16.46 -9.32 4.76
N SER A 106 -15.41 -8.67 4.30
CA SER A 106 -15.45 -7.28 3.85
C SER A 106 -16.47 -7.10 2.73
N TYR A 107 -16.48 -7.96 1.70
CA TYR A 107 -17.48 -7.92 0.64
C TYR A 107 -18.90 -8.25 1.12
N VAL A 108 -19.05 -9.21 2.03
CA VAL A 108 -20.36 -9.49 2.64
C VAL A 108 -20.91 -8.24 3.33
N VAL A 109 -20.10 -7.54 4.11
CA VAL A 109 -20.49 -6.30 4.79
C VAL A 109 -20.85 -5.23 3.76
N ILE A 110 -19.98 -4.95 2.80
CA ILE A 110 -20.19 -3.88 1.80
C ILE A 110 -21.46 -4.14 0.99
N ILE A 111 -21.59 -5.33 0.40
CA ILE A 111 -22.71 -5.67 -0.49
C ILE A 111 -24.03 -5.70 0.26
N THR A 112 -24.06 -6.30 1.46
CA THR A 112 -25.28 -6.36 2.27
C THR A 112 -25.80 -4.97 2.63
N ASN A 113 -24.88 -4.04 2.95
CA ASN A 113 -25.24 -2.68 3.27
C ASN A 113 -25.65 -1.88 2.02
N ALA A 114 -24.96 -2.07 0.90
CA ALA A 114 -25.34 -1.45 -0.37
C ALA A 114 -26.75 -1.89 -0.83
N VAL A 115 -27.05 -3.19 -0.74
CA VAL A 115 -28.38 -3.71 -1.04
C VAL A 115 -29.43 -3.18 -0.07
N SER A 116 -29.10 -3.08 1.23
CA SER A 116 -30.01 -2.49 2.22
C SER A 116 -30.34 -1.03 1.91
N LEU A 117 -29.30 -0.24 1.52
CA LEU A 117 -29.46 1.15 1.12
C LEU A 117 -30.28 1.28 -0.16
N LEU A 118 -30.04 0.42 -1.16
CA LEU A 118 -30.81 0.40 -2.40
C LEU A 118 -32.30 0.10 -2.14
N LEU A 119 -32.61 -0.94 -1.36
CA LEU A 119 -33.99 -1.27 -0.97
C LEU A 119 -34.66 -0.13 -0.20
N PHE A 120 -33.90 0.56 0.66
CA PHE A 120 -34.41 1.73 1.36
C PHE A 120 -34.70 2.90 0.41
N ALA A 121 -33.82 3.19 -0.55
CA ALA A 121 -34.03 4.22 -1.57
C ALA A 121 -35.25 3.90 -2.47
N LEU A 122 -35.38 2.65 -2.92
CA LEU A 122 -36.55 2.20 -3.69
C LEU A 122 -37.88 2.32 -2.92
N ARG A 123 -37.82 2.18 -1.61
CA ARG A 123 -38.97 2.44 -0.73
C ARG A 123 -39.34 3.93 -0.70
N LEU A 124 -38.36 4.81 -0.57
CA LEU A 124 -38.60 6.28 -0.52
C LEU A 124 -39.25 6.79 -1.82
N THR A 125 -38.91 6.16 -2.95
CA THR A 125 -39.51 6.49 -4.26
C THR A 125 -40.81 5.74 -4.54
N HIS A 126 -41.35 4.98 -3.58
CA HIS A 126 -42.54 4.15 -3.70
C HIS A 126 -42.50 3.10 -4.82
N LEU A 127 -41.30 2.78 -5.37
CA LEU A 127 -41.11 1.75 -6.38
C LEU A 127 -41.27 0.33 -5.85
N ILE A 128 -41.12 0.14 -4.54
CA ILE A 128 -41.37 -1.15 -3.87
C ILE A 128 -42.30 -0.97 -2.65
N GLN A 129 -43.12 -1.99 -2.41
CA GLN A 129 -43.95 -2.04 -1.20
C GLN A 129 -43.17 -2.47 0.02
N PHE A 130 -43.55 -1.95 1.18
CA PHE A 130 -42.96 -2.35 2.47
C PHE A 130 -44.06 -2.93 3.41
N PRO A 131 -43.78 -4.04 4.12
CA PRO A 131 -42.51 -4.79 4.16
C PRO A 131 -42.21 -5.53 2.86
N VAL A 132 -40.90 -5.60 2.53
CA VAL A 132 -40.40 -6.27 1.33
C VAL A 132 -40.84 -7.73 1.31
N SER A 133 -41.34 -8.24 0.19
CA SER A 133 -41.81 -9.61 0.05
C SER A 133 -40.71 -10.65 0.35
N ARG A 134 -41.14 -11.88 0.74
CA ARG A 134 -40.22 -12.98 1.01
C ARG A 134 -39.33 -13.28 -0.20
N SER A 135 -39.89 -13.28 -1.40
CA SER A 135 -39.16 -13.56 -2.65
C SER A 135 -38.06 -12.52 -2.91
N VAL A 136 -38.36 -11.22 -2.80
CA VAL A 136 -37.36 -10.15 -2.95
C VAL A 136 -36.23 -10.29 -1.93
N ARG A 137 -36.55 -10.63 -0.68
CA ARG A 137 -35.51 -10.86 0.35
C ARG A 137 -34.62 -12.07 0.05
N LEU A 138 -35.21 -13.19 -0.40
CA LEU A 138 -34.42 -14.38 -0.77
C LEU A 138 -33.53 -14.12 -1.99
N VAL A 139 -34.07 -13.45 -3.02
CA VAL A 139 -33.30 -13.08 -4.20
C VAL A 139 -32.18 -12.12 -3.85
N SER A 140 -32.46 -11.09 -3.04
CA SER A 140 -31.40 -10.15 -2.61
C SER A 140 -30.32 -10.85 -1.78
N ALA A 141 -30.69 -11.80 -0.89
CA ALA A 141 -29.74 -12.60 -0.14
C ALA A 141 -28.83 -13.44 -1.05
N ALA A 142 -29.47 -14.19 -1.99
CA ALA A 142 -28.73 -15.03 -2.92
C ALA A 142 -27.77 -14.22 -3.81
N LEU A 143 -28.24 -13.11 -4.37
CA LEU A 143 -27.43 -12.22 -5.20
C LEU A 143 -26.28 -11.58 -4.41
N SER A 144 -26.54 -11.14 -3.16
CA SER A 144 -25.49 -10.58 -2.31
C SER A 144 -24.40 -11.61 -2.03
N MET A 145 -24.76 -12.85 -1.69
CA MET A 145 -23.80 -13.90 -1.41
C MET A 145 -23.04 -14.33 -2.67
N LEU A 146 -23.73 -14.51 -3.80
CA LEU A 146 -23.11 -14.84 -5.07
C LEU A 146 -22.11 -13.76 -5.51
N LEU A 147 -22.48 -12.49 -5.33
CA LEU A 147 -21.59 -11.37 -5.66
C LEU A 147 -20.37 -11.31 -4.74
N ALA A 148 -20.55 -11.52 -3.42
CA ALA A 148 -19.44 -11.56 -2.47
C ALA A 148 -18.46 -12.70 -2.78
N VAL A 149 -18.96 -13.91 -3.04
CA VAL A 149 -18.13 -15.05 -3.48
C VAL A 149 -17.47 -14.74 -4.82
N GLY A 150 -18.22 -14.23 -5.79
CA GLY A 150 -17.70 -13.89 -7.11
C GLY A 150 -16.59 -12.86 -7.08
N LEU A 151 -16.74 -11.77 -6.31
CA LEU A 151 -15.71 -10.75 -6.14
C LEU A 151 -14.49 -11.29 -5.40
N THR A 152 -14.67 -12.15 -4.38
CA THR A 152 -13.56 -12.77 -3.67
C THR A 152 -12.76 -13.69 -4.59
N VAL A 153 -13.43 -14.57 -5.34
CA VAL A 153 -12.77 -15.48 -6.29
C VAL A 153 -12.10 -14.70 -7.42
N PHE A 154 -12.81 -13.73 -8.01
CA PHE A 154 -12.25 -12.86 -9.03
C PHE A 154 -11.02 -12.12 -8.51
N GLY A 155 -11.11 -11.48 -7.33
CA GLY A 155 -10.02 -10.73 -6.72
C GLY A 155 -8.80 -11.60 -6.43
N ALA A 156 -9.01 -12.84 -5.96
CA ALA A 156 -7.93 -13.80 -5.72
C ALA A 156 -7.21 -14.22 -7.01
N VAL A 157 -7.97 -14.52 -8.08
CA VAL A 157 -7.40 -14.87 -9.39
C VAL A 157 -6.69 -13.66 -10.00
N HIS A 158 -7.27 -12.48 -9.86
CA HIS A 158 -6.70 -11.24 -10.40
C HIS A 158 -5.40 -10.86 -9.69
N ALA A 159 -5.34 -10.94 -8.37
CA ALA A 159 -4.14 -10.70 -7.57
C ALA A 159 -2.99 -11.68 -7.89
N ALA A 160 -3.28 -12.85 -8.44
CA ALA A 160 -2.24 -13.79 -8.88
C ALA A 160 -1.51 -13.37 -10.17
N ASN A 161 -2.02 -12.36 -10.90
CA ASN A 161 -1.46 -11.84 -12.14
C ASN A 161 -0.77 -10.51 -11.88
N ILE A 162 0.38 -10.31 -12.52
CA ILE A 162 1.17 -9.08 -12.43
C ILE A 162 1.02 -8.34 -13.75
N GLN A 163 0.69 -7.06 -13.69
CA GLN A 163 0.57 -6.18 -14.85
C GLN A 163 1.84 -5.34 -15.02
N ILE A 164 2.24 -5.07 -16.24
CA ILE A 164 3.35 -4.15 -16.52
C ILE A 164 2.74 -2.80 -16.91
N ARG A 165 3.04 -1.76 -16.12
CA ARG A 165 2.66 -0.37 -16.41
C ARG A 165 3.86 0.38 -16.95
N ARG A 166 3.66 1.10 -18.05
CA ARG A 166 4.75 1.81 -18.75
C ARG A 166 4.60 3.30 -18.60
N TYR A 167 5.72 3.94 -18.27
CA TYR A 167 5.84 5.38 -18.15
C TYR A 167 7.04 5.86 -18.97
N HIS A 168 6.94 7.08 -19.49
CA HIS A 168 8.06 7.78 -20.14
C HIS A 168 8.27 9.09 -19.40
N VAL A 169 9.42 9.26 -18.78
CA VAL A 169 9.75 10.40 -17.93
C VAL A 169 11.00 11.08 -18.46
N ARG A 170 10.89 12.37 -18.70
CA ARG A 170 12.07 13.19 -19.04
C ARG A 170 12.55 13.91 -17.79
N LEU A 171 13.84 13.79 -17.50
CA LEU A 171 14.54 14.48 -16.42
C LEU A 171 15.55 15.48 -17.00
N GLY A 172 15.62 16.66 -16.38
CA GLY A 172 16.49 17.74 -16.85
C GLY A 172 15.97 18.49 -18.11
N GLN A 173 16.79 19.44 -18.57
CA GLN A 173 16.49 20.25 -19.78
C GLN A 173 16.91 19.51 -21.05
N GLU A 174 16.27 19.82 -22.17
CA GLU A 174 16.61 19.25 -23.46
C GLU A 174 18.01 19.72 -23.89
N GLN A 175 18.94 18.79 -23.92
CA GLN A 175 20.32 19.00 -24.33
C GLN A 175 20.73 17.96 -25.38
N ALA A 176 21.76 18.26 -26.18
CA ALA A 176 22.37 17.25 -27.03
C ALA A 176 23.01 16.16 -26.10
N GLY A 177 22.78 14.90 -26.40
CA GLY A 177 23.33 13.81 -25.60
C GLY A 177 22.39 13.27 -24.51
N MET A 178 21.09 13.22 -24.79
CA MET A 178 20.15 12.48 -23.90
C MET A 178 20.21 10.96 -24.16
N GLU A 179 20.20 10.18 -23.10
CA GLU A 179 20.10 8.71 -23.17
C GLU A 179 18.83 8.22 -22.51
N THR A 180 18.44 7.00 -22.84
CA THR A 180 17.27 6.34 -22.22
C THR A 180 17.76 5.25 -21.28
N ILE A 181 17.43 5.38 -20.00
CA ILE A 181 17.67 4.37 -18.97
C ILE A 181 16.33 3.73 -18.60
N ARG A 182 16.26 2.40 -18.70
CA ARG A 182 15.09 1.63 -18.29
C ARG A 182 15.16 1.34 -16.80
N LEU A 183 14.33 2.03 -16.02
CA LEU A 183 14.13 1.79 -14.61
C LEU A 183 12.91 0.88 -14.42
N VAL A 184 13.06 -0.18 -13.63
CA VAL A 184 11.92 -0.94 -13.13
C VAL A 184 11.68 -0.57 -11.69
N LEU A 185 10.46 -0.09 -11.40
CA LEU A 185 9.99 0.21 -10.05
C LEU A 185 9.14 -0.93 -9.52
N LEU A 186 9.52 -1.42 -8.36
CA LEU A 186 8.76 -2.32 -7.50
C LEU A 186 8.39 -1.61 -6.20
N SER A 187 7.32 -2.04 -5.56
CA SER A 187 6.95 -1.67 -4.19
C SER A 187 5.97 -2.67 -3.62
N ASP A 188 5.76 -2.64 -2.32
CA ASP A 188 4.67 -3.35 -1.64
C ASP A 188 4.62 -4.84 -2.03
N ILE A 189 5.76 -5.50 -1.96
CA ILE A 189 5.87 -6.93 -2.25
C ILE A 189 5.21 -7.73 -1.11
N HIS A 190 5.39 -7.29 0.13
CA HIS A 190 4.85 -7.91 1.35
C HIS A 190 5.18 -9.40 1.45
N LEU A 191 6.48 -9.75 1.37
CA LEU A 191 6.93 -11.11 1.62
C LEU A 191 6.48 -11.56 3.02
N GLY A 192 5.75 -12.66 3.08
CA GLY A 192 5.14 -13.18 4.31
C GLY A 192 4.25 -14.39 4.02
N TYR A 193 3.23 -14.61 4.83
CA TYR A 193 2.32 -15.77 4.70
C TYR A 193 1.52 -15.81 3.39
N VAL A 194 1.29 -14.65 2.76
CA VAL A 194 0.50 -14.53 1.53
C VAL A 194 1.40 -14.57 0.31
N ILE A 195 2.46 -13.77 0.33
CA ILE A 195 3.40 -13.66 -0.79
C ILE A 195 4.65 -14.46 -0.46
N GLU A 196 4.73 -15.64 -1.03
CA GLU A 196 5.82 -16.58 -0.86
C GLU A 196 6.57 -16.82 -2.18
N GLU A 197 7.37 -17.86 -2.22
CA GLU A 197 8.24 -18.27 -3.32
C GLU A 197 7.61 -18.20 -4.70
N LYS A 198 6.38 -18.72 -4.87
CA LYS A 198 5.73 -18.80 -6.18
C LYS A 198 5.40 -17.42 -6.76
N HIS A 199 4.97 -16.50 -5.92
CA HIS A 199 4.66 -15.14 -6.36
C HIS A 199 5.93 -14.34 -6.61
N LEU A 200 6.91 -14.42 -5.68
CA LEU A 200 8.22 -13.80 -5.85
C LEU A 200 8.92 -14.28 -7.13
N ALA A 201 8.87 -15.57 -7.44
CA ALA A 201 9.44 -16.09 -8.68
C ALA A 201 8.79 -15.49 -9.94
N LYS A 202 7.48 -15.19 -9.91
CA LYS A 202 6.80 -14.48 -10.99
C LYS A 202 7.27 -13.03 -11.10
N ILE A 203 7.41 -12.32 -9.96
CA ILE A 203 7.96 -10.95 -9.94
C ILE A 203 9.34 -10.93 -10.57
N VAL A 204 10.27 -11.76 -10.10
CA VAL A 204 11.64 -11.83 -10.60
C VAL A 204 11.68 -12.16 -12.10
N SER A 205 10.87 -13.15 -12.53
CA SER A 205 10.78 -13.50 -13.95
C SER A 205 10.25 -12.36 -14.82
N ALA A 206 9.26 -11.62 -14.33
CA ALA A 206 8.67 -10.48 -15.04
C ALA A 206 9.66 -9.31 -15.11
N VAL A 207 10.36 -9.00 -14.02
CA VAL A 207 11.40 -7.96 -13.98
C VAL A 207 12.52 -8.27 -14.96
N ASN A 208 13.09 -9.48 -14.95
CA ASN A 208 14.19 -9.86 -15.82
C ASN A 208 13.78 -9.88 -17.31
N ALA A 209 12.50 -10.21 -17.59
CA ALA A 209 11.98 -10.14 -18.96
C ALA A 209 11.95 -8.71 -19.53
N LEU A 210 11.88 -7.69 -18.69
CA LEU A 210 11.93 -6.28 -19.09
C LEU A 210 13.36 -5.80 -19.40
N LYS A 211 14.39 -6.55 -18.96
CA LYS A 211 15.82 -6.20 -19.12
C LYS A 211 16.09 -4.78 -18.60
N PRO A 212 15.88 -4.50 -17.33
CA PRO A 212 16.07 -3.17 -16.77
C PRO A 212 17.57 -2.82 -16.69
N ASP A 213 17.89 -1.55 -16.86
CA ASP A 213 19.22 -1.03 -16.58
C ASP A 213 19.40 -0.83 -15.07
N ILE A 214 18.31 -0.47 -14.35
CA ILE A 214 18.29 -0.32 -12.90
C ILE A 214 16.96 -0.82 -12.33
N ILE A 215 17.01 -1.41 -11.13
CA ILE A 215 15.81 -1.81 -10.37
C ILE A 215 15.73 -0.98 -9.10
N CYS A 216 14.58 -0.35 -8.87
CA CYS A 216 14.26 0.43 -7.70
C CYS A 216 13.09 -0.19 -6.93
N ILE A 217 13.21 -0.30 -5.61
CA ILE A 217 12.17 -0.86 -4.74
C ILE A 217 11.77 0.21 -3.72
N ALA A 218 10.54 0.69 -3.84
CA ALA A 218 10.01 1.77 -2.99
C ALA A 218 9.30 1.22 -1.75
N GLY A 219 9.97 0.38 -0.98
CA GLY A 219 9.54 -0.07 0.34
C GLY A 219 8.47 -1.16 0.39
N ASP A 220 8.13 -1.55 1.62
CA ASP A 220 7.21 -2.63 1.99
C ASP A 220 7.56 -3.95 1.29
N ILE A 221 8.84 -4.33 1.44
CA ILE A 221 9.37 -5.58 0.89
C ILE A 221 8.88 -6.76 1.72
N PHE A 222 8.81 -6.60 3.03
CA PHE A 222 8.33 -7.60 3.99
C PHE A 222 6.94 -7.23 4.56
N ASP A 223 6.21 -8.22 5.05
CA ASP A 223 4.90 -8.01 5.72
C ASP A 223 5.06 -7.84 7.25
N GLY A 224 6.08 -7.08 7.67
CA GLY A 224 6.33 -6.70 9.07
C GLY A 224 7.10 -7.72 9.91
N ASP A 225 7.17 -8.99 9.54
CA ASP A 225 7.89 -10.03 10.27
C ASP A 225 8.65 -10.99 9.35
N ILE A 226 9.97 -10.88 9.33
CA ILE A 226 10.82 -11.78 8.53
C ILE A 226 10.76 -13.23 9.01
N THR A 227 10.41 -13.48 10.28
CA THR A 227 10.28 -14.84 10.82
C THR A 227 9.02 -15.55 10.31
N SER A 228 8.12 -14.82 9.66
CA SER A 228 6.95 -15.37 8.97
C SER A 228 7.32 -16.12 7.67
N LEU A 229 8.52 -15.87 7.14
CA LEU A 229 8.99 -16.51 5.92
C LEU A 229 9.29 -17.98 6.14
N ALA A 230 8.62 -18.85 5.39
CA ALA A 230 8.80 -20.31 5.51
C ALA A 230 10.24 -20.76 5.15
N ASN A 231 10.89 -20.09 4.20
CA ASN A 231 12.25 -20.38 3.76
C ASN A 231 13.00 -19.12 3.36
N PRO A 232 13.51 -18.33 4.34
CA PRO A 232 14.18 -17.05 4.06
C PRO A 232 15.37 -17.19 3.09
N GLY A 233 16.20 -18.23 3.22
CA GLY A 233 17.36 -18.43 2.35
C GLY A 233 16.98 -18.69 0.90
N LYS A 234 15.89 -19.39 0.65
CA LYS A 234 15.38 -19.64 -0.72
C LYS A 234 14.80 -18.37 -1.33
N LEU A 235 14.05 -17.60 -0.54
CA LEU A 235 13.48 -16.31 -0.97
C LEU A 235 14.58 -15.30 -1.26
N MET A 236 15.61 -15.23 -0.40
CA MET A 236 16.80 -14.40 -0.62
C MET A 236 17.51 -14.79 -1.92
N GLY A 237 17.72 -16.10 -2.17
CA GLY A 237 18.33 -16.59 -3.41
C GLY A 237 17.46 -16.34 -4.66
N LEU A 238 16.12 -16.25 -4.53
CA LEU A 238 15.24 -15.83 -5.62
C LEU A 238 15.33 -14.33 -5.86
N PHE A 239 15.30 -13.53 -4.80
CA PHE A 239 15.42 -12.08 -4.86
C PHE A 239 16.72 -11.65 -5.54
N GLY A 240 17.84 -12.30 -5.16
CA GLY A 240 19.15 -12.10 -5.77
C GLY A 240 19.29 -12.56 -7.25
N LYS A 241 18.23 -13.10 -7.86
CA LYS A 241 18.19 -13.37 -9.30
C LYS A 241 17.63 -12.21 -10.13
N MET A 242 17.31 -11.08 -9.52
CA MET A 242 16.98 -9.87 -10.26
C MET A 242 18.25 -9.38 -10.96
N GLU A 243 18.16 -9.17 -12.27
CA GLU A 243 19.29 -8.77 -13.12
C GLU A 243 19.12 -7.35 -13.62
N SER A 244 20.15 -6.51 -13.43
CA SER A 244 20.19 -5.15 -13.93
C SER A 244 21.66 -4.68 -14.05
N GLU A 245 21.95 -3.75 -14.94
CA GLU A 245 23.30 -3.26 -15.20
C GLU A 245 23.82 -2.40 -14.03
N TYR A 246 22.99 -1.49 -13.52
CA TYR A 246 23.38 -0.54 -12.47
C TYR A 246 23.01 -1.02 -11.06
N GLY A 247 22.44 -2.23 -10.93
CA GLY A 247 22.13 -2.84 -9.65
C GLY A 247 20.69 -2.65 -9.17
N VAL A 248 20.44 -3.18 -7.96
CA VAL A 248 19.12 -3.15 -7.30
C VAL A 248 19.21 -2.24 -6.08
N TYR A 249 18.35 -1.25 -5.99
CA TYR A 249 18.30 -0.28 -4.91
C TYR A 249 16.93 -0.29 -4.24
N ALA A 250 16.90 -0.07 -2.93
CA ALA A 250 15.66 -0.01 -2.18
C ALA A 250 15.67 1.15 -1.17
N CYS A 251 14.53 1.75 -0.89
CA CYS A 251 14.23 2.32 0.40
C CYS A 251 13.37 1.33 1.19
N LEU A 252 13.23 1.53 2.51
CA LEU A 252 12.35 0.72 3.35
C LEU A 252 10.99 1.40 3.49
N GLY A 253 9.94 0.59 3.60
CA GLY A 253 8.59 1.05 3.90
C GLY A 253 8.23 0.91 5.37
N ASN A 254 6.99 1.23 5.70
CA ASN A 254 6.53 1.21 7.09
C ASN A 254 6.41 -0.21 7.66
N HIS A 255 6.28 -1.23 6.82
CA HIS A 255 6.30 -2.64 7.24
C HIS A 255 7.71 -3.23 7.37
N ASP A 256 8.73 -2.59 6.77
CA ASP A 256 10.13 -3.04 6.83
C ASP A 256 10.80 -2.54 8.13
N ALA A 257 10.14 -2.73 9.26
CA ALA A 257 10.54 -2.20 10.56
C ALA A 257 10.25 -3.22 11.69
N GLY A 258 10.42 -2.82 12.95
CA GLY A 258 10.12 -3.67 14.10
C GLY A 258 11.28 -4.58 14.51
N ASP A 259 10.98 -5.63 15.27
CA ASP A 259 11.99 -6.50 15.90
C ASP A 259 12.87 -7.27 14.89
N GLY A 260 12.36 -7.49 13.67
CA GLY A 260 13.07 -8.15 12.57
C GLY A 260 13.93 -7.24 11.70
N TYR A 261 14.05 -5.95 12.01
CA TYR A 261 14.66 -4.95 11.15
C TYR A 261 16.08 -5.31 10.68
N GLN A 262 16.97 -5.72 11.58
CA GLN A 262 18.34 -6.09 11.21
C GLN A 262 18.36 -7.33 10.30
N GLN A 263 17.51 -8.30 10.56
CA GLN A 263 17.40 -9.52 9.74
C GLN A 263 16.86 -9.21 8.33
N MET A 264 15.99 -8.21 8.20
CA MET A 264 15.51 -7.71 6.89
C MET A 264 16.66 -7.06 6.12
N LEU A 265 17.49 -6.25 6.78
CA LEU A 265 18.69 -5.66 6.18
C LEU A 265 19.69 -6.74 5.74
N ASP A 266 19.96 -7.73 6.60
CA ASP A 266 20.86 -8.85 6.30
C ASP A 266 20.34 -9.68 5.10
N PHE A 267 19.01 -9.85 5.00
CA PHE A 267 18.39 -10.50 3.85
C PHE A 267 18.59 -9.72 2.55
N LEU A 268 18.39 -8.40 2.59
CA LEU A 268 18.52 -7.54 1.41
C LEU A 268 19.98 -7.44 0.96
N ASP A 269 20.92 -7.30 1.89
CA ASP A 269 22.35 -7.33 1.60
C ASP A 269 22.77 -8.66 0.99
N GLY A 270 22.36 -9.78 1.60
CA GLY A 270 22.61 -11.13 1.07
C GLY A 270 21.96 -11.40 -0.30
N ALA A 271 20.93 -10.67 -0.66
CA ALA A 271 20.29 -10.68 -1.99
C ALA A 271 20.93 -9.69 -2.98
N GLY A 272 21.95 -8.92 -2.57
CA GLY A 272 22.62 -7.93 -3.42
C GLY A 272 21.79 -6.64 -3.63
N VAL A 273 20.84 -6.34 -2.74
CA VAL A 273 20.05 -5.12 -2.77
C VAL A 273 20.70 -4.05 -1.92
N ARG A 274 21.01 -2.90 -2.50
CA ARG A 274 21.53 -1.75 -1.78
C ARG A 274 20.40 -0.91 -1.19
N VAL A 275 20.29 -0.93 0.14
CA VAL A 275 19.29 -0.12 0.86
C VAL A 275 19.83 1.28 1.09
N LEU A 276 19.05 2.29 0.68
CA LEU A 276 19.36 3.71 0.88
C LEU A 276 18.45 4.28 1.98
N MET A 277 19.06 4.85 3.03
CA MET A 277 18.37 5.31 4.25
C MET A 277 18.72 6.77 4.57
N ASP A 278 18.08 7.72 3.93
CA ASP A 278 18.45 9.14 3.85
C ASP A 278 19.85 9.32 3.25
N GLU A 279 20.14 8.49 2.25
CA GLU A 279 21.40 8.43 1.53
C GLU A 279 21.14 8.60 0.03
N ALA A 280 22.16 9.08 -0.69
CA ALA A 280 22.13 9.26 -2.11
C ALA A 280 23.36 8.69 -2.78
N VAL A 281 23.22 8.23 -4.03
CA VAL A 281 24.29 7.70 -4.86
C VAL A 281 24.16 8.26 -6.28
N VAL A 282 25.28 8.41 -6.96
CA VAL A 282 25.31 8.75 -8.39
C VAL A 282 25.26 7.46 -9.20
N ILE A 283 24.32 7.39 -10.13
CA ILE A 283 24.17 6.28 -11.05
C ILE A 283 24.74 6.69 -12.39
N ASP A 284 25.79 6.00 -12.81
CA ASP A 284 26.46 6.13 -14.13
C ASP A 284 26.64 7.58 -14.63
N ARG A 285 26.90 8.53 -13.73
CA ARG A 285 26.99 9.96 -14.05
C ARG A 285 25.76 10.56 -14.75
N SER A 286 24.63 9.85 -14.75
CA SER A 286 23.41 10.23 -15.43
C SER A 286 22.38 10.86 -14.50
N PHE A 287 22.29 10.38 -13.26
CA PHE A 287 21.39 10.93 -12.24
C PHE A 287 21.83 10.55 -10.81
N VAL A 288 21.27 11.27 -9.85
CA VAL A 288 21.37 10.94 -8.41
C VAL A 288 20.15 10.13 -8.01
N LEU A 289 20.36 8.97 -7.38
CA LEU A 289 19.33 8.19 -6.75
C LEU A 289 19.43 8.35 -5.24
N ALA A 290 18.38 8.85 -4.59
CA ALA A 290 18.29 8.99 -3.14
C ALA A 290 17.19 8.08 -2.60
N GLY A 291 17.44 7.44 -1.44
CA GLY A 291 16.44 6.66 -0.72
C GLY A 291 16.12 7.28 0.63
N ARG A 292 14.85 7.29 0.99
CA ARG A 292 14.37 7.88 2.24
C ARG A 292 14.07 6.82 3.28
N ARG A 293 14.28 7.16 4.56
CA ARG A 293 13.70 6.42 5.68
C ARG A 293 12.19 6.63 5.69
N ASP A 294 11.42 5.62 6.03
CA ASP A 294 9.98 5.78 6.18
C ASP A 294 9.63 6.77 7.28
N SER A 295 8.58 7.55 7.07
CA SER A 295 8.14 8.59 8.01
C SER A 295 7.34 8.04 9.20
N SER A 296 6.81 6.81 9.08
CA SER A 296 5.89 6.21 10.06
C SER A 296 6.12 4.70 10.21
N PRO A 297 7.36 4.24 10.54
CA PRO A 297 7.69 2.82 10.64
C PRO A 297 6.86 2.14 11.74
N ILE A 298 6.33 0.95 11.44
CA ILE A 298 5.54 0.16 12.39
C ILE A 298 6.47 -0.58 13.33
N GLY A 299 6.33 -0.35 14.65
CA GLY A 299 7.14 -1.03 15.67
C GLY A 299 8.49 -0.37 15.97
N ALA A 300 8.70 0.85 15.51
CA ALA A 300 9.81 1.76 15.82
C ALA A 300 11.18 1.08 16.01
N HIS A 301 11.94 0.94 14.96
CA HIS A 301 13.38 0.74 15.00
C HIS A 301 14.03 1.65 13.97
N GLY A 302 15.14 2.24 14.36
CA GLY A 302 15.97 3.07 13.50
C GLY A 302 15.95 4.54 13.90
N ASP A 303 16.88 5.26 13.29
CA ASP A 303 17.02 6.71 13.44
C ASP A 303 15.82 7.42 12.84
N THR A 304 15.49 8.57 13.40
CA THR A 304 14.50 9.49 12.82
C THR A 304 14.90 9.86 11.39
N ARG A 305 13.90 9.96 10.51
CA ARG A 305 14.06 10.50 9.15
C ARG A 305 14.77 11.85 9.20
N ARG A 306 15.84 11.98 8.43
CA ARG A 306 16.66 13.20 8.36
C ARG A 306 16.25 14.03 7.15
N LYS A 307 16.63 15.30 7.12
CA LYS A 307 16.53 16.08 5.89
C LYS A 307 17.42 15.42 4.83
N LEU A 308 16.90 15.29 3.60
CA LEU A 308 17.70 14.77 2.50
C LEU A 308 18.83 15.75 2.20
N GLU A 309 20.06 15.30 2.34
CA GLU A 309 21.25 16.02 1.90
C GLU A 309 21.56 15.56 0.48
N VAL A 310 21.23 16.40 -0.50
CA VAL A 310 21.64 16.17 -1.88
C VAL A 310 23.17 16.24 -1.93
N LEU A 311 23.78 15.26 -2.60
CA LEU A 311 25.25 15.19 -2.70
C LEU A 311 25.81 16.49 -3.28
N PRO A 312 26.68 17.24 -2.56
CA PRO A 312 27.21 18.51 -3.06
C PRO A 312 27.96 18.40 -4.38
N ASP A 313 28.53 17.20 -4.65
CA ASP A 313 29.35 16.94 -5.83
C ASP A 313 28.56 16.37 -7.03
N ALA A 314 27.22 16.25 -6.91
CA ALA A 314 26.38 15.70 -7.97
C ALA A 314 26.26 16.64 -9.18
N GLY A 315 26.65 17.93 -9.04
CA GLY A 315 26.56 18.89 -10.13
C GLY A 315 25.13 19.10 -10.62
N PRO A 316 24.91 19.25 -11.93
CA PRO A 316 23.60 19.50 -12.51
C PRO A 316 22.79 18.21 -12.79
N LEU A 317 23.15 17.08 -12.17
CA LEU A 317 22.47 15.81 -12.40
C LEU A 317 21.04 15.83 -11.86
N PRO A 318 20.06 15.26 -12.58
CA PRO A 318 18.71 15.11 -12.07
C PRO A 318 18.66 14.21 -10.83
N VAL A 319 17.73 14.49 -9.93
CA VAL A 319 17.56 13.79 -8.65
C VAL A 319 16.29 12.96 -8.66
N ILE A 320 16.44 11.65 -8.48
CA ILE A 320 15.35 10.68 -8.28
C ILE A 320 15.32 10.27 -6.82
N VAL A 321 14.14 10.31 -6.20
CA VAL A 321 13.95 9.93 -4.81
C VAL A 321 13.05 8.70 -4.71
N LEU A 322 13.50 7.69 -3.97
CA LEU A 322 12.67 6.59 -3.48
C LEU A 322 12.10 7.00 -2.13
N ASP A 323 10.81 7.22 -2.04
CA ASP A 323 10.10 7.48 -0.79
C ASP A 323 8.83 6.62 -0.74
N HIS A 324 8.76 5.71 0.19
CA HIS A 324 7.65 4.74 0.22
C HIS A 324 6.27 5.41 0.24
N GLN A 325 6.08 6.43 1.11
CA GLN A 325 4.77 7.04 1.34
C GLN A 325 4.55 8.32 0.52
N PRO A 326 3.53 8.39 -0.37
CA PRO A 326 3.21 9.60 -1.12
C PRO A 326 2.59 10.72 -0.26
N GLY A 327 2.40 10.50 1.03
CA GLY A 327 1.99 11.53 1.98
C GLY A 327 3.05 12.56 2.34
N ASN A 328 4.31 12.38 1.89
CA ASN A 328 5.46 13.24 2.23
C ASN A 328 5.91 14.14 1.07
N LEU A 329 5.09 14.30 0.03
CA LEU A 329 5.48 15.03 -1.18
C LEU A 329 5.80 16.51 -0.94
N ASP A 330 5.29 17.09 0.13
CA ASP A 330 5.57 18.46 0.58
C ASP A 330 7.00 18.67 1.15
N GLU A 331 7.75 17.58 1.39
CA GLU A 331 9.16 17.66 1.77
C GLU A 331 10.08 18.01 0.60
N TYR A 332 9.60 17.90 -0.66
CA TYR A 332 10.41 18.00 -1.87
C TYR A 332 10.07 19.24 -2.68
N GLY A 333 11.11 19.94 -3.10
CA GLY A 333 11.04 21.13 -3.93
C GLY A 333 11.58 20.91 -5.35
N SER A 334 11.98 22.01 -5.99
CA SER A 334 12.53 22.01 -7.36
C SER A 334 13.91 21.34 -7.49
N GLU A 335 14.54 20.97 -6.41
CA GLU A 335 15.80 20.21 -6.34
C GLU A 335 15.59 18.72 -6.61
N THR A 336 14.33 18.25 -6.64
CA THR A 336 13.96 16.87 -6.93
C THR A 336 13.20 16.81 -8.25
N ASP A 337 13.62 15.94 -9.15
CA ASP A 337 13.02 15.80 -10.48
C ASP A 337 11.94 14.74 -10.55
N LEU A 338 12.14 13.60 -9.83
CA LEU A 338 11.22 12.46 -9.82
C LEU A 338 11.16 11.83 -8.43
N ILE A 339 9.95 11.51 -7.98
CA ILE A 339 9.70 10.76 -6.75
C ILE A 339 8.98 9.45 -7.12
N LEU A 340 9.48 8.33 -6.59
CA LEU A 340 8.95 7.00 -6.80
C LEU A 340 8.41 6.45 -5.49
N CYS A 341 7.10 6.15 -5.46
CA CYS A 341 6.37 5.75 -4.25
C CYS A 341 5.57 4.47 -4.44
N GLY A 342 5.14 3.88 -3.30
CA GLY A 342 4.17 2.80 -3.20
C GLY A 342 3.10 3.09 -2.14
N HIS A 343 2.98 2.20 -1.14
CA HIS A 343 2.21 2.34 0.11
C HIS A 343 0.68 2.25 -0.02
N THR A 344 0.10 2.91 -0.99
CA THR A 344 -1.36 3.07 -1.07
C THR A 344 -2.09 1.82 -1.54
N HIS A 345 -1.37 0.91 -2.24
CA HIS A 345 -1.96 -0.21 -2.99
C HIS A 345 -3.09 0.20 -3.93
N GLN A 346 -3.27 1.52 -4.20
CA GLN A 346 -4.47 2.06 -4.84
C GLN A 346 -5.76 1.60 -4.13
N GLY A 347 -5.72 1.44 -2.79
CA GLY A 347 -6.80 0.89 -1.98
C GLY A 347 -7.05 -0.62 -2.16
N GLN A 348 -6.30 -1.32 -3.01
CA GLN A 348 -6.28 -2.77 -3.24
C GLN A 348 -7.62 -3.40 -3.64
N MET A 349 -8.71 -3.10 -2.94
CA MET A 349 -10.04 -3.69 -3.13
C MET A 349 -11.10 -2.58 -3.26
N PHE A 350 -11.88 -2.58 -4.35
CA PHE A 350 -13.04 -1.68 -4.44
C PHE A 350 -14.02 -1.95 -3.25
N PRO A 351 -14.52 -0.90 -2.58
CA PRO A 351 -14.43 0.53 -2.90
C PRO A 351 -13.31 1.29 -2.14
N PHE A 352 -12.32 0.64 -1.54
CA PHE A 352 -11.29 1.30 -0.74
C PHE A 352 -10.37 2.22 -1.58
N ASN A 353 -10.28 1.98 -2.89
CA ASN A 353 -9.62 2.90 -3.82
C ASN A 353 -10.26 4.31 -3.83
N LEU A 354 -11.54 4.44 -3.49
CA LEU A 354 -12.18 5.76 -3.34
C LEU A 354 -11.72 6.48 -2.07
N ILE A 355 -11.29 5.71 -1.05
CA ILE A 355 -10.76 6.26 0.20
C ILE A 355 -9.33 6.73 -0.01
N THR A 356 -8.45 5.91 -0.62
CA THR A 356 -7.08 6.31 -0.88
C THR A 356 -7.01 7.54 -1.78
N ASN A 357 -7.82 7.58 -2.85
CA ASN A 357 -7.94 8.75 -3.73
C ASN A 357 -8.43 10.03 -3.03
N ALA A 358 -9.21 9.89 -1.96
CA ALA A 358 -9.67 11.04 -1.17
C ALA A 358 -8.67 11.48 -0.09
N VAL A 359 -7.75 10.61 0.33
CA VAL A 359 -6.80 10.85 1.43
C VAL A 359 -5.46 11.37 0.93
N PHE A 360 -4.97 10.85 -0.21
CA PHE A 360 -3.68 11.22 -0.78
C PHE A 360 -3.86 12.21 -1.94
N ASP A 361 -2.96 13.16 -2.08
CA ASP A 361 -2.92 14.07 -3.24
C ASP A 361 -2.72 13.32 -4.54
N VAL A 362 -1.94 12.21 -4.49
CA VAL A 362 -1.81 11.21 -5.52
C VAL A 362 -1.72 9.83 -4.86
N ASP A 363 -2.69 8.96 -5.15
CA ASP A 363 -2.69 7.60 -4.62
C ASP A 363 -2.23 6.56 -5.65
N TYR A 364 -2.17 6.93 -6.93
CA TYR A 364 -1.78 6.02 -8.01
C TYR A 364 -1.40 6.74 -9.31
N GLY A 365 -0.41 6.18 -10.01
CA GLY A 365 -0.02 6.59 -11.35
C GLY A 365 0.91 7.80 -11.37
N TYR A 366 1.00 8.43 -12.53
CA TYR A 366 1.85 9.61 -12.74
C TYR A 366 1.11 10.89 -12.33
N TYR A 367 1.83 11.75 -11.63
CA TYR A 367 1.34 13.06 -11.21
C TYR A 367 2.43 14.12 -11.29
N ARG A 368 2.07 15.37 -11.56
CA ARG A 368 2.91 16.57 -11.45
C ARG A 368 2.04 17.76 -11.14
N ALA A 369 2.26 18.42 -10.01
CA ALA A 369 1.43 19.54 -9.56
C ALA A 369 1.54 20.78 -10.47
N ASN A 370 2.77 21.10 -10.94
CA ASN A 370 3.06 22.22 -11.84
C ASN A 370 4.42 22.01 -12.53
N ALA A 371 4.82 22.91 -13.39
CA ALA A 371 6.04 22.79 -14.21
C ALA A 371 7.37 22.76 -13.40
N THR A 372 7.36 23.31 -12.19
CA THR A 372 8.54 23.36 -11.29
C THR A 372 8.47 22.34 -10.14
N ALA A 373 7.33 21.67 -9.97
CA ALA A 373 7.21 20.60 -8.99
C ALA A 373 7.87 19.31 -9.50
N PRO A 374 8.32 18.43 -8.58
CA PRO A 374 8.80 17.11 -8.96
C PRO A 374 7.70 16.32 -9.68
N GLN A 375 8.13 15.44 -10.57
CA GLN A 375 7.27 14.39 -11.13
C GLN A 375 7.10 13.30 -10.06
N VAL A 376 5.96 12.66 -10.02
CA VAL A 376 5.66 11.61 -9.03
C VAL A 376 5.09 10.39 -9.75
N ILE A 377 5.55 9.20 -9.39
CA ILE A 377 4.93 7.94 -9.80
C ILE A 377 4.63 7.15 -8.52
N VAL A 378 3.35 6.84 -8.31
CA VAL A 378 2.89 5.96 -7.24
C VAL A 378 2.42 4.65 -7.85
N THR A 379 3.08 3.55 -7.50
CA THR A 379 2.67 2.21 -7.95
C THR A 379 1.64 1.60 -7.00
N SER A 380 0.78 0.75 -7.54
CA SER A 380 -0.16 -0.04 -6.73
C SER A 380 0.48 -1.24 -6.02
N GLY A 381 1.77 -1.49 -6.27
CA GLY A 381 2.53 -2.56 -5.64
C GLY A 381 2.48 -3.91 -6.36
N ALA A 382 3.54 -4.71 -6.19
CA ALA A 382 3.69 -6.01 -6.83
C ALA A 382 3.07 -7.17 -6.03
N GLY A 383 2.68 -6.91 -4.78
CA GLY A 383 2.03 -7.85 -3.88
C GLY A 383 0.68 -7.36 -3.34
N THR A 384 0.29 -7.93 -2.21
CA THR A 384 -0.94 -7.56 -1.50
C THR A 384 -0.69 -7.52 0.00
N TRP A 385 -1.33 -6.60 0.67
CA TRP A 385 -1.36 -6.52 2.13
C TRP A 385 -2.69 -7.04 2.69
N GLY A 386 -2.67 -7.85 3.75
CA GLY A 386 -3.88 -8.42 4.34
C GLY A 386 -4.59 -9.36 3.35
N PRO A 387 -5.86 -9.13 2.99
CA PRO A 387 -6.59 -9.99 2.05
C PRO A 387 -5.88 -10.10 0.69
N PRO A 388 -5.55 -11.31 0.20
CA PRO A 388 -4.86 -11.48 -1.09
C PRO A 388 -5.80 -11.32 -2.28
N LEU A 389 -6.40 -10.14 -2.38
CA LEU A 389 -7.42 -9.80 -3.37
C LEU A 389 -7.08 -8.50 -4.08
N ARG A 390 -7.26 -8.47 -5.40
CA ARG A 390 -7.24 -7.24 -6.20
C ARG A 390 -8.56 -7.09 -6.95
N VAL A 391 -9.28 -6.01 -6.71
CA VAL A 391 -10.56 -5.73 -7.38
C VAL A 391 -10.58 -4.26 -7.80
N VAL A 392 -10.62 -4.02 -9.11
CA VAL A 392 -10.49 -2.70 -9.77
C VAL A 392 -9.06 -2.12 -9.68
N THR A 393 -8.15 -2.83 -9.06
CA THR A 393 -6.73 -2.49 -8.92
C THR A 393 -5.88 -3.68 -9.35
N ASP A 394 -4.61 -3.48 -9.66
CA ASP A 394 -3.71 -4.52 -10.14
C ASP A 394 -2.55 -4.77 -9.15
N ASN A 395 -1.98 -5.97 -9.15
CA ASN A 395 -0.57 -6.13 -8.80
C ASN A 395 0.24 -5.70 -10.01
N GLU A 396 1.22 -4.82 -9.82
CA GLU A 396 1.95 -4.25 -10.96
C GLU A 396 3.45 -4.12 -10.73
N ILE A 397 4.14 -4.05 -11.85
CA ILE A 397 5.53 -3.63 -11.97
C ILE A 397 5.51 -2.42 -12.90
N ALA A 398 6.13 -1.30 -12.49
CA ALA A 398 6.23 -0.13 -13.34
C ALA A 398 7.56 -0.15 -14.12
N GLU A 399 7.47 -0.16 -15.44
CA GLU A 399 8.58 0.03 -16.38
C GLU A 399 8.64 1.51 -16.76
N ILE A 400 9.75 2.17 -16.46
CA ILE A 400 9.91 3.61 -16.62
C ILE A 400 11.10 3.87 -17.56
N ASP A 401 10.83 4.31 -18.77
CA ASP A 401 11.88 4.82 -19.67
C ASP A 401 12.22 6.26 -19.25
N LEU A 402 13.38 6.40 -18.59
CA LEU A 402 13.93 7.68 -18.15
C LEU A 402 14.77 8.27 -19.29
N LEU A 403 14.38 9.44 -19.77
CA LEU A 403 15.22 10.23 -20.67
C LEU A 403 16.06 11.19 -19.84
N VAL A 404 17.35 10.93 -19.68
CA VAL A 404 18.29 11.64 -18.80
C VAL A 404 19.41 12.30 -19.61
N PRO A 405 20.02 13.42 -19.14
CA PRO A 405 21.22 13.97 -19.74
C PRO A 405 22.39 12.99 -19.59
N HIS A 406 23.10 12.73 -20.66
CA HIS A 406 24.36 12.00 -20.61
C HIS A 406 25.53 13.03 -20.55
N LEU A 407 26.28 13.00 -19.45
CA LEU A 407 27.50 13.79 -19.35
C LEU A 407 28.63 13.03 -20.03
N GLU A 408 29.01 13.47 -21.23
CA GLU A 408 30.20 12.96 -21.89
C GLU A 408 31.40 13.08 -20.91
N SER A 409 32.20 12.01 -20.83
CA SER A 409 33.48 12.08 -20.13
C SER A 409 34.31 13.17 -20.77
N GLU A 410 34.64 14.25 -20.04
CA GLU A 410 35.73 15.14 -20.48
C GLU A 410 36.94 14.23 -20.74
N GLN A 411 37.30 14.09 -22.01
CA GLN A 411 38.52 13.39 -22.38
C GLN A 411 39.68 14.20 -21.83
N GLU A 412 40.33 13.69 -20.79
CA GLU A 412 41.65 14.14 -20.36
C GLU A 412 42.72 13.81 -21.45
#